data_17e6d1199ee5a75fa44fea369b8c0dda
#
_entry.id   17e6d1199ee5a75fa44fea369b8c0dda
#
_cell.length_a   1.000
_cell.length_b   1.000
_cell.length_c   1.000
_cell.angle_alpha   90.00
_cell.angle_beta   90.00
_cell.angle_gamma   90.00
#
_symmetry.space_group_name_H-M   'P 1'
#
loop_
_entity.id
_entity.type
_entity.pdbx_description
1 polymer ?
#
loop_
_entity_poly.entity_id
_entity_poly.type
_entity_poly.pdbx_seq_one_letter_code
_entity_poly.pdbx_strand_id
1 'polypeptide(L)'
;RITGSLDYYYRETNDLISRIPVPAGSNLTNEIYTNVGRLRNEGIEFNIQAKVIDNKDFTWDLGMNVAWNSNKITKLNKSESADYYIPVGGIGGGTGNTVQAHKVGYPAYSYLLYEQVYDADGNPIEGLYADRNGDGVIDESDKYIHHSRDPKVVIGINSTMNWKNFDFGISLRANLGNYVYDNVLSQNSIYSAMYNSAGFLSNIMRRGAKFETQQYMSDYYLKNAGFLRCDNISLGYTWKHLLDDALRLRVYGAVQNPFVITKYKGLDPEVFSGIDNNVYPRPTTYTLGVVLTY
;
A
#
# COMPACT_ATOMS: atom_id res chain seq x y z
N ARG A 1 15.52 -1.48 -31.57
CA ARG A 1 15.56 -2.49 -30.48
C ARG A 1 15.15 -1.94 -29.11
N ILE A 2 15.34 -0.64 -28.85
CA ILE A 2 14.98 0.01 -27.62
C ILE A 2 14.04 1.15 -27.93
N THR A 3 12.91 1.22 -27.23
CA THR A 3 11.97 2.32 -27.23
C THR A 3 11.65 2.71 -25.81
N GLY A 4 11.32 3.97 -25.59
CA GLY A 4 10.99 4.43 -24.25
C GLY A 4 10.42 5.84 -24.25
N SER A 5 9.88 6.25 -23.11
CA SER A 5 9.41 7.61 -22.84
C SER A 5 9.85 8.03 -21.44
N LEU A 6 9.99 9.33 -21.27
CA LEU A 6 10.15 9.98 -19.99
C LEU A 6 9.18 11.14 -19.95
N ASP A 7 8.24 11.06 -19.01
CA ASP A 7 7.16 12.00 -18.90
C ASP A 7 7.20 12.65 -17.50
N TYR A 8 7.01 13.97 -17.45
CA TYR A 8 6.76 14.71 -16.22
C TYR A 8 5.34 15.24 -16.25
N TYR A 9 4.61 15.05 -15.17
CA TYR A 9 3.29 15.62 -15.03
C TYR A 9 3.15 16.47 -13.78
N TYR A 10 2.35 17.51 -13.91
CA TYR A 10 1.88 18.35 -12.83
C TYR A 10 0.38 18.53 -12.95
N ARG A 11 -0.34 18.21 -11.90
CA ARG A 11 -1.79 18.34 -11.84
C ARG A 11 -2.21 19.00 -10.54
N GLU A 12 -3.00 20.05 -10.65
CA GLU A 12 -3.67 20.68 -9.51
C GLU A 12 -5.17 20.47 -9.64
N THR A 13 -5.81 20.02 -8.56
CA THR A 13 -7.26 19.87 -8.46
C THR A 13 -7.74 20.88 -7.45
N ASN A 14 -8.59 21.81 -7.90
CA ASN A 14 -9.18 22.87 -7.08
C ASN A 14 -10.62 22.48 -6.72
N ASP A 15 -11.17 23.20 -5.76
CA ASP A 15 -12.57 23.12 -5.36
C ASP A 15 -13.02 21.71 -4.96
N LEU A 16 -12.10 20.95 -4.34
CA LEU A 16 -12.45 19.65 -3.78
C LEU A 16 -13.53 19.82 -2.72
N ILE A 17 -14.54 18.98 -2.77
CA ILE A 17 -15.60 18.92 -1.77
C ILE A 17 -15.00 18.40 -0.46
N SER A 18 -15.07 19.22 0.57
CA SER A 18 -14.63 18.86 1.92
C SER A 18 -15.76 19.10 2.91
N ARG A 19 -15.84 18.24 3.91
CA ARG A 19 -16.71 18.43 5.06
C ARG A 19 -15.99 19.28 6.08
N ILE A 20 -16.50 20.46 6.36
CA ILE A 20 -15.89 21.41 7.29
C ILE A 20 -16.84 21.73 8.44
N PRO A 21 -16.32 21.94 9.67
CA PRO A 21 -17.13 22.36 10.79
C PRO A 21 -17.64 23.80 10.58
N VAL A 22 -18.84 24.05 11.06
CA VAL A 22 -19.44 25.37 11.13
C VAL A 22 -19.84 25.70 12.56
N PRO A 23 -19.96 26.97 12.93
CA PRO A 23 -20.40 27.38 14.27
C PRO A 23 -21.73 26.72 14.65
N ALA A 24 -21.84 26.29 15.92
CA ALA A 24 -23.08 25.72 16.45
C ALA A 24 -24.26 26.64 16.23
N GLY A 25 -25.38 26.08 15.76
CA GLY A 25 -26.60 26.85 15.47
C GLY A 25 -26.66 27.52 14.10
N SER A 26 -25.58 27.47 13.29
CA SER A 26 -25.57 28.01 11.93
C SER A 26 -26.14 27.05 10.88
N ASN A 27 -26.26 25.74 11.22
CA ASN A 27 -26.84 24.69 10.38
C ASN A 27 -27.48 23.62 11.27
N LEU A 28 -28.32 22.75 10.68
CA LEU A 28 -28.91 21.59 11.36
C LEU A 28 -27.86 20.59 11.87
N THR A 29 -26.74 20.51 11.17
CA THR A 29 -25.54 19.79 11.60
C THR A 29 -24.42 20.79 11.79
N ASN A 30 -23.49 20.53 12.73
CA ASN A 30 -22.34 21.39 12.95
C ASN A 30 -21.29 21.27 11.84
N GLU A 31 -21.66 20.78 10.66
CA GLU A 31 -20.77 20.56 9.53
C GLU A 31 -21.50 20.77 8.21
N ILE A 32 -20.77 21.25 7.21
CA ILE A 32 -21.28 21.43 5.84
C ILE A 32 -20.29 20.85 4.82
N TYR A 33 -20.82 20.41 3.69
CA TYR A 33 -20.01 20.11 2.51
C TYR A 33 -19.81 21.39 1.70
N THR A 34 -18.57 21.70 1.37
CA THR A 34 -18.25 22.89 0.58
C THR A 34 -17.00 22.65 -0.28
N ASN A 35 -16.90 23.40 -1.37
CA ASN A 35 -15.81 23.33 -2.33
C ASN A 35 -14.67 24.25 -1.89
N VAL A 36 -13.73 23.73 -1.11
CA VAL A 36 -12.64 24.53 -0.52
C VAL A 36 -11.27 23.86 -0.63
N GLY A 37 -11.23 22.56 -0.91
CA GLY A 37 -9.99 21.79 -0.95
C GLY A 37 -9.17 22.05 -2.21
N ARG A 38 -7.84 21.93 -2.08
CA ARG A 38 -6.91 21.92 -3.20
C ARG A 38 -5.85 20.83 -3.00
N LEU A 39 -5.63 20.07 -4.05
CA LEU A 39 -4.68 18.96 -4.07
C LEU A 39 -3.74 19.10 -5.27
N ARG A 40 -2.45 18.94 -5.04
CA ARG A 40 -1.42 18.90 -6.06
C ARG A 40 -0.88 17.49 -6.19
N ASN A 41 -0.76 17.02 -7.43
CA ASN A 41 -0.06 15.80 -7.78
C ASN A 41 0.99 16.12 -8.83
N GLU A 42 2.18 15.60 -8.63
CA GLU A 42 3.28 15.71 -9.60
C GLU A 42 4.08 14.42 -9.61
N GLY A 43 4.69 14.12 -10.73
CA GLY A 43 5.47 12.90 -10.83
C GLY A 43 6.29 12.81 -12.10
N ILE A 44 7.13 11.80 -12.11
CA ILE A 44 7.97 11.42 -13.26
C ILE A 44 7.64 9.98 -13.58
N GLU A 45 7.34 9.71 -14.84
CA GLU A 45 7.09 8.38 -15.37
C GLU A 45 8.13 8.03 -16.41
N PHE A 46 8.79 6.92 -16.22
CA PHE A 46 9.76 6.36 -17.14
C PHE A 46 9.27 5.02 -17.65
N ASN A 47 9.26 4.85 -18.95
CA ASN A 47 8.93 3.60 -19.61
C ASN A 47 10.05 3.21 -20.58
N ILE A 48 10.45 1.95 -20.56
CA ILE A 48 11.40 1.39 -21.50
C ILE A 48 10.96 0.00 -21.95
N GLN A 49 11.05 -0.26 -23.22
CA GLN A 49 10.89 -1.56 -23.83
C GLN A 49 12.15 -1.88 -24.66
N ALA A 50 12.70 -3.04 -24.42
CA ALA A 50 13.90 -3.50 -25.10
C ALA A 50 13.70 -4.91 -25.64
N LYS A 51 13.98 -5.09 -26.93
CA LYS A 51 14.24 -6.38 -27.51
C LYS A 51 15.71 -6.72 -27.24
N VAL A 52 15.95 -7.38 -26.09
CA VAL A 52 17.29 -7.64 -25.55
C VAL A 52 18.05 -8.60 -26.45
N ILE A 53 17.37 -9.69 -26.84
CA ILE A 53 17.88 -10.69 -27.79
C ILE A 53 16.84 -10.91 -28.87
N ASP A 54 17.32 -10.96 -30.12
CA ASP A 54 16.49 -11.16 -31.30
C ASP A 54 17.23 -12.07 -32.29
N ASN A 55 17.19 -13.35 -32.02
CA ASN A 55 17.78 -14.39 -32.86
C ASN A 55 16.69 -15.32 -33.41
N LYS A 56 17.05 -16.12 -34.43
CA LYS A 56 16.11 -17.07 -35.04
C LYS A 56 15.50 -18.06 -34.03
N ASP A 57 16.28 -18.51 -33.07
CA ASP A 57 15.90 -19.54 -32.11
C ASP A 57 15.55 -18.99 -30.74
N PHE A 58 15.96 -17.75 -30.41
CA PHE A 58 15.71 -17.13 -29.12
C PHE A 58 15.41 -15.65 -29.24
N THR A 59 14.29 -15.23 -28.69
CA THR A 59 13.93 -13.82 -28.51
C THR A 59 13.70 -13.54 -27.05
N TRP A 60 14.15 -12.36 -26.60
CA TRP A 60 13.90 -11.86 -25.26
C TRP A 60 13.47 -10.41 -25.31
N ASP A 61 12.24 -10.16 -24.90
CA ASP A 61 11.66 -8.83 -24.77
C ASP A 61 11.54 -8.49 -23.27
N LEU A 62 12.01 -7.31 -22.90
CA LEU A 62 11.97 -6.78 -21.55
C LEU A 62 11.31 -5.41 -21.56
N GLY A 63 10.28 -5.25 -20.76
CA GLY A 63 9.61 -3.99 -20.49
C GLY A 63 9.75 -3.60 -19.04
N MET A 64 10.02 -2.32 -18.76
CA MET A 64 10.03 -1.76 -17.42
C MET A 64 9.34 -0.39 -17.42
N ASN A 65 8.52 -0.16 -16.43
CA ASN A 65 7.96 1.15 -16.13
C ASN A 65 8.27 1.52 -14.68
N VAL A 66 8.62 2.76 -14.46
CA VAL A 66 8.89 3.34 -13.14
C VAL A 66 8.14 4.64 -13.03
N ALA A 67 7.33 4.79 -12.01
CA ALA A 67 6.63 6.03 -11.70
C ALA A 67 7.04 6.51 -10.30
N TRP A 68 7.52 7.73 -10.21
CA TRP A 68 7.66 8.45 -8.96
C TRP A 68 6.53 9.46 -8.84
N ASN A 69 5.80 9.42 -7.71
CA ASN A 69 4.64 10.28 -7.47
C ASN A 69 4.78 11.06 -6.17
N SER A 70 4.37 12.30 -6.20
CA SER A 70 4.25 13.19 -5.04
C SER A 70 2.85 13.78 -4.99
N ASN A 71 2.19 13.58 -3.86
CA ASN A 71 0.86 14.12 -3.58
C ASN A 71 0.96 15.12 -2.43
N LYS A 72 0.29 16.26 -2.52
CA LYS A 72 0.30 17.28 -1.47
C LYS A 72 -1.01 18.03 -1.40
N ILE A 73 -1.60 18.08 -0.23
CA ILE A 73 -2.74 18.96 0.06
C ILE A 73 -2.20 20.38 0.21
N THR A 74 -2.72 21.32 -0.58
CA THR A 74 -2.29 22.72 -0.56
C THR A 74 -3.33 23.64 0.08
N LYS A 75 -4.59 23.19 0.19
CA LYS A 75 -5.66 23.89 0.89
C LYS A 75 -6.73 22.94 1.39
N LEU A 76 -7.29 23.18 2.59
CA LEU A 76 -8.37 22.36 3.17
C LEU A 76 -9.61 23.15 3.57
N ASN A 77 -9.46 24.44 3.93
CA ASN A 77 -10.56 25.27 4.40
C ASN A 77 -10.37 26.74 3.96
N LYS A 78 -11.30 27.60 4.32
CA LYS A 78 -11.22 29.04 4.05
C LYS A 78 -10.32 29.78 5.05
N SER A 79 -10.15 29.24 6.26
CA SER A 79 -9.21 29.77 7.26
C SER A 79 -7.85 29.07 7.10
N GLU A 80 -6.76 29.83 7.05
CA GLU A 80 -5.41 29.31 6.80
C GLU A 80 -4.71 28.87 8.10
N SER A 81 -5.44 28.23 9.03
CA SER A 81 -4.80 27.68 10.23
C SER A 81 -3.88 26.52 9.86
N ALA A 82 -2.59 26.64 10.17
CA ALA A 82 -1.58 25.60 9.92
C ALA A 82 -1.84 24.32 10.71
N ASP A 83 -2.58 24.41 11.81
CA ASP A 83 -2.88 23.27 12.70
C ASP A 83 -4.18 22.55 12.34
N TYR A 84 -4.96 23.12 11.41
CA TYR A 84 -6.19 22.49 10.99
C TYR A 84 -5.92 21.22 10.19
N TYR A 85 -6.61 20.15 10.55
CA TYR A 85 -6.62 18.89 9.82
C TYR A 85 -8.02 18.26 9.82
N ILE A 86 -8.28 17.39 8.86
CA ILE A 86 -9.49 16.58 8.81
C ILE A 86 -9.11 15.15 9.19
N PRO A 87 -9.61 14.62 10.32
CA PRO A 87 -9.33 13.24 10.73
C PRO A 87 -10.02 12.27 9.78
N VAL A 88 -9.27 11.24 9.35
CA VAL A 88 -9.75 10.17 8.48
C VAL A 88 -9.11 8.84 8.89
N GLY A 89 -9.50 7.74 8.27
CA GLY A 89 -8.91 6.44 8.58
C GLY A 89 -9.31 5.94 9.97
N GLY A 90 -10.63 5.79 10.17
CA GLY A 90 -11.17 5.24 11.41
C GLY A 90 -10.71 3.81 11.67
N ILE A 91 -10.44 3.48 12.93
CA ILE A 91 -10.11 2.14 13.42
C ILE A 91 -11.22 1.65 14.37
N GLY A 92 -11.42 0.32 14.42
CA GLY A 92 -12.45 -0.27 15.28
C GLY A 92 -12.10 -0.26 16.78
N GLY A 93 -10.86 0.08 17.12
CA GLY A 93 -10.40 0.16 18.50
C GLY A 93 -10.66 1.54 19.11
N GLY A 94 -11.31 1.59 20.27
CA GLY A 94 -11.78 2.83 20.87
C GLY A 94 -12.95 3.45 20.10
N THR A 95 -13.55 4.50 20.66
CA THR A 95 -14.68 5.17 20.02
C THR A 95 -14.19 6.39 19.23
N GLY A 96 -14.40 6.39 17.91
CA GLY A 96 -14.07 7.53 17.04
C GLY A 96 -12.59 7.72 16.75
N ASN A 97 -11.72 6.76 17.10
CA ASN A 97 -10.29 6.85 16.85
C ASN A 97 -9.99 6.82 15.34
N THR A 98 -9.13 7.74 14.91
CA THR A 98 -8.61 7.83 13.55
C THR A 98 -7.08 7.82 13.58
N VAL A 99 -6.47 7.21 12.58
CA VAL A 99 -5.00 7.08 12.47
C VAL A 99 -4.41 7.82 11.28
N GLN A 100 -5.27 8.43 10.46
CA GLN A 100 -4.86 9.23 9.31
C GLN A 100 -5.48 10.62 9.37
N ALA A 101 -4.89 11.55 8.65
CA ALA A 101 -5.39 12.92 8.53
C ALA A 101 -5.15 13.49 7.13
N HIS A 102 -6.03 14.41 6.74
CA HIS A 102 -5.75 15.36 5.69
C HIS A 102 -5.25 16.65 6.34
N LYS A 103 -4.00 17.02 6.12
CA LYS A 103 -3.38 18.26 6.63
C LYS A 103 -2.67 18.99 5.50
N VAL A 104 -2.76 20.34 5.50
CA VAL A 104 -2.06 21.18 4.51
C VAL A 104 -0.55 20.97 4.64
N GLY A 105 0.11 20.84 3.49
CA GLY A 105 1.56 20.60 3.44
C GLY A 105 1.95 19.12 3.34
N TYR A 106 1.02 18.19 3.56
CA TYR A 106 1.27 16.75 3.58
C TYR A 106 0.47 16.00 2.50
N PRO A 107 0.86 14.78 2.15
CA PRO A 107 0.06 13.91 1.31
C PRO A 107 -1.32 13.63 1.92
N ALA A 108 -2.31 13.40 1.08
CA ALA A 108 -3.60 12.90 1.54
C ALA A 108 -3.42 11.55 2.26
N TYR A 109 -4.24 11.30 3.28
CA TYR A 109 -4.16 10.09 4.11
C TYR A 109 -2.79 9.85 4.75
N SER A 110 -2.11 10.94 5.16
CA SER A 110 -0.92 10.84 6.01
C SER A 110 -1.30 10.35 7.39
N TYR A 111 -0.45 9.53 8.00
CA TYR A 111 -0.73 9.04 9.35
C TYR A 111 -0.48 10.13 10.38
N LEU A 112 -1.43 10.29 11.31
CA LEU A 112 -1.36 11.20 12.44
C LEU A 112 -1.41 10.37 13.72
N LEU A 113 -0.27 10.19 14.36
CA LEU A 113 -0.04 9.20 15.41
C LEU A 113 0.75 9.79 16.57
N TYR A 114 0.69 9.13 17.72
CA TYR A 114 1.61 9.36 18.84
C TYR A 114 2.94 8.67 18.56
N GLU A 115 4.03 9.32 18.94
CA GLU A 115 5.37 8.76 18.88
C GLU A 115 5.59 7.84 20.09
N GLN A 116 5.84 6.55 19.84
CA GLN A 116 6.09 5.56 20.89
C GLN A 116 7.45 5.79 21.56
N VAL A 117 7.48 5.71 22.88
CA VAL A 117 8.73 5.70 23.65
C VAL A 117 9.21 4.27 23.84
N TYR A 118 10.52 4.07 23.78
CA TYR A 118 11.17 2.77 23.90
C TYR A 118 12.16 2.77 25.07
N ASP A 119 12.34 1.62 25.70
CA ASP A 119 13.38 1.39 26.69
C ASP A 119 14.78 1.25 26.05
N ALA A 120 15.81 1.09 26.87
CA ALA A 120 17.20 0.94 26.41
C ALA A 120 17.44 -0.34 25.57
N ASP A 121 16.58 -1.34 25.70
CA ASP A 121 16.63 -2.60 24.95
C ASP A 121 15.80 -2.54 23.65
N GLY A 122 15.16 -1.40 23.36
CA GLY A 122 14.33 -1.17 22.19
C GLY A 122 12.92 -1.77 22.28
N ASN A 123 12.43 -2.08 23.49
CA ASN A 123 11.04 -2.48 23.68
C ASN A 123 10.16 -1.25 23.89
N PRO A 124 8.95 -1.22 23.29
CA PRO A 124 8.03 -0.12 23.50
C PRO A 124 7.51 -0.12 24.95
N ILE A 125 7.49 1.05 25.56
CA ILE A 125 6.96 1.22 26.92
C ILE A 125 5.45 1.46 26.82
N GLU A 126 4.67 0.64 27.49
CA GLU A 126 3.23 0.72 27.50
C GLU A 126 2.71 2.01 28.11
N GLY A 127 1.75 2.67 27.42
CA GLY A 127 1.11 3.90 27.90
C GLY A 127 2.00 5.14 27.85
N LEU A 128 3.22 5.06 27.29
CA LEU A 128 4.15 6.17 27.24
C LEU A 128 4.40 6.63 25.79
N TYR A 129 4.09 7.90 25.53
CA TYR A 129 4.35 8.58 24.28
C TYR A 129 5.26 9.79 24.48
N ALA A 130 5.90 10.23 23.41
CA ALA A 130 6.72 11.43 23.45
C ALA A 130 5.83 12.68 23.60
N ASP A 131 6.18 13.52 24.57
CA ASP A 131 5.66 14.88 24.70
C ASP A 131 6.39 15.74 23.66
N ARG A 132 5.74 15.98 22.53
CA ARG A 132 6.37 16.65 21.38
C ARG A 132 6.32 18.16 21.47
N ASN A 133 5.32 18.70 22.17
CA ASN A 133 5.19 20.14 22.37
C ASN A 133 5.90 20.62 23.66
N GLY A 134 6.27 19.68 24.57
CA GLY A 134 7.02 19.97 25.79
C GLY A 134 6.20 20.62 26.91
N ASP A 135 4.87 20.44 26.91
CA ASP A 135 4.00 21.04 27.91
C ASP A 135 3.76 20.17 29.15
N GLY A 136 4.28 18.94 29.15
CA GLY A 136 4.19 17.97 30.24
C GLY A 136 2.89 17.18 30.28
N VAL A 137 2.04 17.31 29.26
CA VAL A 137 0.76 16.58 29.14
C VAL A 137 0.70 15.88 27.78
N ILE A 138 0.45 14.58 27.76
CA ILE A 138 0.30 13.83 26.51
C ILE A 138 -1.16 13.92 26.05
N ASP A 139 -1.39 14.65 24.96
CA ASP A 139 -2.71 14.85 24.38
C ASP A 139 -2.71 14.91 22.83
N GLU A 140 -3.81 15.33 22.22
CA GLU A 140 -3.95 15.40 20.75
C GLU A 140 -2.89 16.28 20.07
N SER A 141 -2.29 17.25 20.80
CA SER A 141 -1.28 18.16 20.28
C SER A 141 0.10 17.49 20.11
N ASP A 142 0.32 16.32 20.73
CA ASP A 142 1.54 15.53 20.58
C ASP A 142 1.51 14.58 19.39
N LYS A 143 0.38 14.45 18.74
CA LYS A 143 0.32 13.68 17.51
C LYS A 143 1.07 14.37 16.38
N TYR A 144 1.78 13.58 15.59
CA TYR A 144 2.56 14.09 14.47
C TYR A 144 2.25 13.35 13.17
N ILE A 145 2.52 14.01 12.05
CA ILE A 145 2.43 13.36 10.75
C ILE A 145 3.65 12.48 10.53
N HIS A 146 3.40 11.19 10.33
CA HIS A 146 4.44 10.19 10.11
C HIS A 146 4.11 9.31 8.91
N HIS A 147 4.76 9.56 7.76
CA HIS A 147 4.55 8.84 6.51
C HIS A 147 3.13 8.99 5.92
N SER A 148 2.89 8.29 4.81
CA SER A 148 1.60 8.17 4.15
C SER A 148 1.40 6.75 3.62
N ARG A 149 0.16 6.42 3.27
CA ARG A 149 -0.19 5.10 2.75
C ARG A 149 0.25 4.87 1.31
N ASP A 150 0.35 5.93 0.52
CA ASP A 150 0.61 5.82 -0.92
C ASP A 150 2.10 5.56 -1.21
N PRO A 151 2.42 4.68 -2.17
CA PRO A 151 3.79 4.45 -2.57
C PRO A 151 4.38 5.69 -3.24
N LYS A 152 5.65 6.01 -2.91
CA LYS A 152 6.41 7.06 -3.58
C LYS A 152 6.92 6.61 -4.94
N VAL A 153 7.26 5.33 -5.07
CA VAL A 153 7.75 4.74 -6.31
C VAL A 153 6.97 3.46 -6.60
N VAL A 154 6.50 3.35 -7.82
CA VAL A 154 5.87 2.13 -8.37
C VAL A 154 6.71 1.66 -9.54
N ILE A 155 7.03 0.37 -9.56
CA ILE A 155 7.83 -0.27 -10.61
C ILE A 155 7.04 -1.45 -11.16
N GLY A 156 6.95 -1.55 -12.48
CA GLY A 156 6.46 -2.73 -13.19
C GLY A 156 7.55 -3.28 -14.11
N ILE A 157 7.70 -4.60 -14.14
CA ILE A 157 8.64 -5.29 -15.02
C ILE A 157 7.91 -6.44 -15.69
N ASN A 158 7.98 -6.49 -17.01
CA ASN A 158 7.48 -7.59 -17.82
C ASN A 158 8.61 -8.17 -18.65
N SER A 159 8.80 -9.47 -18.59
CA SER A 159 9.81 -10.16 -19.36
C SER A 159 9.18 -11.34 -20.10
N THR A 160 9.37 -11.39 -21.42
CA THR A 160 8.90 -12.46 -22.27
C THR A 160 10.06 -13.03 -23.05
N MET A 161 10.18 -14.35 -23.00
CA MET A 161 11.24 -15.10 -23.68
C MET A 161 10.61 -16.16 -24.56
N ASN A 162 11.08 -16.29 -25.80
CA ASN A 162 10.72 -17.38 -26.68
C ASN A 162 11.99 -18.12 -27.09
N TRP A 163 12.03 -19.41 -26.85
CA TRP A 163 13.12 -20.29 -27.26
C TRP A 163 12.59 -21.46 -28.06
N LYS A 164 12.80 -21.41 -29.39
CA LYS A 164 12.27 -22.39 -30.33
C LYS A 164 10.73 -22.54 -30.21
N ASN A 165 10.31 -23.56 -29.48
CA ASN A 165 8.90 -23.90 -29.26
C ASN A 165 8.43 -23.55 -27.84
N PHE A 166 9.34 -23.14 -26.95
CA PHE A 166 8.99 -22.70 -25.61
C PHE A 166 8.71 -21.20 -25.57
N ASP A 167 7.72 -20.81 -24.80
CA ASP A 167 7.45 -19.44 -24.39
C ASP A 167 7.44 -19.34 -22.88
N PHE A 168 8.11 -18.31 -22.35
CA PHE A 168 8.14 -17.99 -20.93
C PHE A 168 7.78 -16.52 -20.71
N GLY A 169 6.94 -16.26 -19.74
CA GLY A 169 6.55 -14.92 -19.33
C GLY A 169 6.62 -14.75 -17.82
N ILE A 170 7.07 -13.57 -17.37
CA ILE A 170 7.03 -13.17 -15.97
C ILE A 170 6.64 -11.69 -15.86
N SER A 171 5.76 -11.39 -14.92
CA SER A 171 5.36 -10.03 -14.58
C SER A 171 5.62 -9.77 -13.10
N LEU A 172 6.38 -8.72 -12.83
CA LEU A 172 6.76 -8.30 -11.48
C LEU A 172 6.27 -6.88 -11.23
N ARG A 173 5.88 -6.60 -9.99
CA ARG A 173 5.49 -5.27 -9.55
C ARG A 173 6.07 -4.97 -8.18
N ALA A 174 6.57 -3.73 -8.00
CA ALA A 174 7.06 -3.26 -6.71
C ALA A 174 6.44 -1.92 -6.35
N ASN A 175 6.07 -1.77 -5.08
CA ASN A 175 5.70 -0.51 -4.46
C ASN A 175 6.72 -0.18 -3.37
N LEU A 176 7.21 1.06 -3.36
CA LEU A 176 8.23 1.49 -2.40
C LEU A 176 7.79 2.78 -1.71
N GLY A 177 8.04 2.85 -0.41
CA GLY A 177 7.78 4.04 0.40
C GLY A 177 6.35 4.18 0.89
N ASN A 178 5.51 3.17 0.73
CA ASN A 178 4.20 3.06 1.32
C ASN A 178 4.27 2.44 2.73
N TYR A 179 3.35 2.87 3.58
CA TYR A 179 3.22 2.38 4.95
C TYR A 179 1.80 1.88 5.19
N VAL A 180 1.65 0.98 6.15
CA VAL A 180 0.37 0.43 6.60
C VAL A 180 0.31 0.47 8.12
N TYR A 181 -0.79 0.98 8.65
CA TYR A 181 -1.12 0.84 10.06
C TYR A 181 -1.70 -0.55 10.30
N ASP A 182 -0.97 -1.38 11.05
CA ASP A 182 -1.35 -2.74 11.37
C ASP A 182 -2.39 -2.76 12.49
N ASN A 183 -3.67 -2.55 12.10
CA ASN A 183 -4.75 -2.48 13.06
C ASN A 183 -5.11 -3.87 13.63
N VAL A 184 -4.81 -4.95 12.90
CA VAL A 184 -4.93 -6.31 13.44
C VAL A 184 -3.98 -6.50 14.63
N LEU A 185 -2.74 -6.01 14.50
CA LEU A 185 -1.77 -6.04 15.58
C LEU A 185 -2.21 -5.14 16.74
N SER A 186 -2.70 -3.93 16.47
CA SER A 186 -3.09 -2.97 17.52
C SER A 186 -4.30 -3.41 18.34
N GLN A 187 -5.23 -4.13 17.72
CA GLN A 187 -6.46 -4.59 18.38
C GLN A 187 -6.32 -5.95 19.07
N ASN A 188 -5.55 -6.86 18.47
CA ASN A 188 -5.61 -8.26 18.86
C ASN A 188 -4.31 -8.82 19.43
N SER A 189 -3.15 -8.15 19.24
CA SER A 189 -1.87 -8.66 19.70
C SER A 189 -1.44 -8.05 21.04
N ILE A 190 -2.32 -8.19 22.01
CA ILE A 190 -2.13 -7.77 23.42
C ILE A 190 -2.30 -8.98 24.32
N TYR A 191 -1.62 -9.00 25.45
CA TYR A 191 -1.65 -10.16 26.37
C TYR A 191 -3.04 -10.40 26.93
N SER A 192 -3.81 -9.35 27.23
CA SER A 192 -5.18 -9.47 27.72
C SER A 192 -6.15 -10.14 26.73
N ALA A 193 -5.86 -10.09 25.41
CA ALA A 193 -6.66 -10.76 24.39
C ALA A 193 -6.24 -12.22 24.11
N MET A 194 -5.18 -12.71 24.76
CA MET A 194 -4.64 -14.06 24.53
C MET A 194 -5.67 -15.14 24.88
N TYR A 195 -6.43 -14.94 25.95
CA TYR A 195 -7.52 -15.80 26.35
C TYR A 195 -8.86 -15.10 26.11
N ASN A 196 -9.71 -15.68 25.30
CA ASN A 196 -11.05 -15.15 25.03
C ASN A 196 -12.06 -16.29 24.94
N SER A 197 -13.31 -15.97 24.59
CA SER A 197 -14.40 -16.97 24.48
C SER A 197 -14.13 -18.07 23.44
N ALA A 198 -13.24 -17.83 22.46
CA ALA A 198 -12.81 -18.81 21.48
C ALA A 198 -11.61 -19.67 21.96
N GLY A 199 -11.06 -19.39 23.15
CA GLY A 199 -9.93 -20.08 23.74
C GLY A 199 -8.62 -19.32 23.61
N PHE A 200 -7.49 -20.05 23.55
CA PHE A 200 -6.16 -19.50 23.50
C PHE A 200 -5.74 -19.12 22.08
N LEU A 201 -5.35 -17.86 21.85
CA LEU A 201 -4.91 -17.34 20.56
C LEU A 201 -3.37 -17.32 20.45
N SER A 202 -2.77 -18.43 20.05
CA SER A 202 -1.32 -18.58 19.92
C SER A 202 -0.65 -17.63 18.91
N ASN A 203 -1.40 -17.13 17.95
CA ASN A 203 -0.89 -16.16 16.94
C ASN A 203 -0.55 -14.79 17.54
N ILE A 204 -1.13 -14.43 18.68
CA ILE A 204 -0.75 -13.23 19.44
C ILE A 204 0.73 -13.27 19.79
N MET A 205 1.20 -14.38 20.32
CA MET A 205 2.62 -14.60 20.63
C MET A 205 3.52 -14.56 19.39
N ARG A 206 3.06 -15.17 18.29
CA ARG A 206 3.82 -15.21 17.02
C ARG A 206 4.01 -13.84 16.41
N ARG A 207 3.05 -12.95 16.56
CA ARG A 207 3.13 -11.57 16.08
C ARG A 207 3.92 -10.65 17.02
N GLY A 208 4.38 -11.16 18.16
CA GLY A 208 5.23 -10.44 19.10
C GLY A 208 4.45 -9.38 19.86
N ALA A 209 3.40 -9.81 20.57
CA ALA A 209 2.72 -8.95 21.54
C ALA A 209 3.73 -8.33 22.52
N LYS A 210 3.63 -7.03 22.72
CA LYS A 210 4.53 -6.24 23.59
C LYS A 210 3.76 -5.53 24.70
N PHE A 211 2.44 -5.47 24.61
CA PHE A 211 1.58 -4.71 25.49
C PHE A 211 0.55 -5.60 26.18
N GLU A 212 0.21 -5.26 27.39
CA GLU A 212 -0.90 -5.88 28.15
C GLU A 212 -2.24 -5.40 27.62
N THR A 213 -2.34 -4.09 27.31
CA THR A 213 -3.55 -3.41 26.86
C THR A 213 -3.37 -2.76 25.50
N GLN A 214 -4.49 -2.32 24.92
CA GLN A 214 -4.45 -1.65 23.61
C GLN A 214 -3.78 -0.28 23.68
N GLN A 215 -2.82 -0.06 22.78
CA GLN A 215 -2.12 1.21 22.60
C GLN A 215 -2.53 1.83 21.27
N TYR A 216 -3.79 2.26 21.16
CA TYR A 216 -4.32 2.83 19.93
C TYR A 216 -3.56 4.09 19.51
N MET A 217 -3.48 4.31 18.20
CA MET A 217 -2.84 5.48 17.58
C MET A 217 -1.32 5.61 17.84
N SER A 218 -0.66 4.56 18.36
CA SER A 218 0.80 4.51 18.45
C SER A 218 1.43 4.27 17.07
N ASP A 219 2.53 4.96 16.76
CA ASP A 219 3.33 4.71 15.55
C ASP A 219 4.07 3.36 15.58
N TYR A 220 4.11 2.71 16.76
CA TYR A 220 4.56 1.32 16.88
C TYR A 220 3.87 0.38 15.89
N TYR A 221 2.61 0.64 15.56
CA TYR A 221 1.82 -0.17 14.62
C TYR A 221 1.96 0.27 13.18
N LEU A 222 2.64 1.38 12.91
CA LEU A 222 2.91 1.83 11.55
C LEU A 222 4.09 1.06 10.97
N LYS A 223 3.85 0.29 9.92
CA LYS A 223 4.84 -0.60 9.33
C LYS A 223 5.12 -0.23 7.87
N ASN A 224 6.40 -0.34 7.49
CA ASN A 224 6.76 -0.25 6.08
C ASN A 224 6.13 -1.42 5.33
N ALA A 225 5.33 -1.12 4.32
CA ALA A 225 4.61 -2.08 3.50
C ALA A 225 5.12 -2.12 2.05
N GLY A 226 6.34 -1.65 1.82
CA GLY A 226 7.01 -1.82 0.53
C GLY A 226 7.16 -3.30 0.17
N PHE A 227 6.98 -3.63 -1.11
CA PHE A 227 7.01 -5.01 -1.57
C PHE A 227 7.50 -5.14 -3.01
N LEU A 228 7.96 -6.35 -3.34
CA LEU A 228 8.10 -6.87 -4.69
C LEU A 228 7.17 -8.08 -4.82
N ARG A 229 6.23 -8.02 -5.75
CA ARG A 229 5.26 -9.09 -6.04
C ARG A 229 5.50 -9.65 -7.43
N CYS A 230 5.41 -10.96 -7.55
CA CYS A 230 5.24 -11.60 -8.84
C CYS A 230 3.73 -11.76 -9.11
N ASP A 231 3.24 -11.05 -10.12
CA ASP A 231 1.81 -11.11 -10.47
C ASP A 231 1.50 -12.35 -11.30
N ASN A 232 2.43 -12.74 -12.21
CA ASN A 232 2.23 -13.90 -13.07
C ASN A 232 3.57 -14.50 -13.52
N ILE A 233 3.60 -15.84 -13.60
CA ILE A 233 4.62 -16.63 -14.32
C ILE A 233 3.89 -17.58 -15.23
N SER A 234 4.32 -17.68 -16.49
CA SER A 234 3.79 -18.63 -17.45
C SER A 234 4.90 -19.34 -18.22
N LEU A 235 4.67 -20.59 -18.54
CA LEU A 235 5.51 -21.40 -19.41
C LEU A 235 4.64 -22.19 -20.37
N GLY A 236 4.91 -22.07 -21.65
CA GLY A 236 4.20 -22.79 -22.70
C GLY A 236 5.14 -23.55 -23.62
N TYR A 237 4.59 -24.55 -24.26
CA TYR A 237 5.23 -25.28 -25.35
C TYR A 237 4.26 -25.41 -26.53
N THR A 238 4.73 -25.09 -27.75
CA THR A 238 3.93 -25.11 -28.98
C THR A 238 4.47 -26.14 -29.95
N TRP A 239 3.68 -27.14 -30.26
CA TRP A 239 3.90 -28.01 -31.42
C TRP A 239 3.39 -27.29 -32.67
N LYS A 240 4.30 -26.90 -33.58
CA LYS A 240 3.99 -26.07 -34.73
C LYS A 240 3.50 -26.87 -35.93
N HIS A 241 3.90 -28.14 -36.01
CA HIS A 241 3.71 -28.99 -37.19
C HIS A 241 3.00 -30.27 -36.76
N LEU A 242 1.69 -30.23 -36.61
CA LEU A 242 0.84 -31.39 -36.34
C LEU A 242 -0.11 -31.56 -37.52
N LEU A 243 -0.43 -32.81 -37.88
CA LEU A 243 -1.35 -33.19 -38.97
C LEU A 243 -0.99 -32.49 -40.28
N ASP A 244 0.24 -32.70 -40.80
CA ASP A 244 0.75 -32.08 -42.02
C ASP A 244 0.62 -30.55 -42.08
N ASP A 245 1.03 -29.88 -40.97
CA ASP A 245 0.97 -28.43 -40.76
C ASP A 245 -0.43 -27.82 -40.64
N ALA A 246 -1.48 -28.62 -40.63
CA ALA A 246 -2.85 -28.13 -40.51
C ALA A 246 -3.22 -27.71 -39.07
N LEU A 247 -2.42 -28.13 -38.08
CA LEU A 247 -2.74 -27.90 -36.66
C LEU A 247 -1.53 -27.43 -35.87
N ARG A 248 -1.75 -26.39 -35.03
CA ARG A 248 -0.82 -25.98 -33.98
C ARG A 248 -1.44 -26.25 -32.63
N LEU A 249 -0.69 -26.90 -31.76
CA LEU A 249 -1.09 -27.19 -30.38
C LEU A 249 -0.16 -26.47 -29.42
N ARG A 250 -0.68 -25.60 -28.57
CA ARG A 250 0.05 -25.02 -27.44
C ARG A 250 -0.53 -25.53 -26.14
N VAL A 251 0.33 -26.09 -25.29
CA VAL A 251 0.02 -26.41 -23.90
C VAL A 251 0.81 -25.46 -23.02
N TYR A 252 0.15 -24.88 -22.02
CA TYR A 252 0.81 -23.96 -21.11
C TYR A 252 0.35 -24.14 -19.67
N GLY A 253 1.26 -23.83 -18.74
CA GLY A 253 0.98 -23.63 -17.33
C GLY A 253 1.21 -22.17 -16.94
N ALA A 254 0.37 -21.64 -16.06
CA ALA A 254 0.55 -20.34 -15.49
C ALA A 254 0.28 -20.34 -13.99
N VAL A 255 1.01 -19.52 -13.27
CA VAL A 255 0.82 -19.29 -11.82
C VAL A 255 0.63 -17.81 -11.60
N GLN A 256 -0.51 -17.43 -11.05
CA GLN A 256 -0.80 -16.06 -10.63
C GLN A 256 -0.49 -15.90 -9.15
N ASN A 257 0.08 -14.75 -8.79
CA ASN A 257 0.46 -14.40 -7.42
C ASN A 257 1.31 -15.48 -6.70
N PRO A 258 2.41 -16.00 -7.34
CA PRO A 258 3.21 -17.07 -6.77
C PRO A 258 3.96 -16.66 -5.50
N PHE A 259 4.39 -15.39 -5.40
CA PHE A 259 5.10 -14.88 -4.22
C PHE A 259 5.02 -13.37 -4.07
N VAL A 260 5.22 -12.92 -2.84
CA VAL A 260 5.48 -11.53 -2.47
C VAL A 260 6.67 -11.47 -1.52
N ILE A 261 7.58 -10.53 -1.77
CA ILE A 261 8.73 -10.25 -0.92
C ILE A 261 8.48 -8.92 -0.23
N THR A 262 8.39 -8.93 1.09
CA THR A 262 8.10 -7.73 1.89
C THR A 262 8.64 -7.88 3.32
N LYS A 263 8.84 -6.75 4.00
CA LYS A 263 9.10 -6.70 5.44
C LYS A 263 7.83 -6.65 6.28
N TYR A 264 6.69 -6.37 5.65
CA TYR A 264 5.39 -6.36 6.32
C TYR A 264 5.02 -7.74 6.83
N LYS A 265 4.51 -7.84 8.06
CA LYS A 265 4.21 -9.11 8.74
C LYS A 265 2.72 -9.45 8.75
N GLY A 266 1.85 -8.58 8.20
CA GLY A 266 0.44 -8.87 7.98
C GLY A 266 0.21 -9.86 6.82
N LEU A 267 -1.05 -10.09 6.47
CA LEU A 267 -1.43 -11.05 5.43
C LEU A 267 -1.03 -10.58 4.02
N ASP A 268 -1.17 -9.30 3.73
CA ASP A 268 -0.81 -8.71 2.45
C ASP A 268 -0.30 -7.26 2.66
N PRO A 269 0.85 -6.87 2.09
CA PRO A 269 1.36 -5.50 2.21
C PRO A 269 0.56 -4.48 1.39
N GLU A 270 -0.24 -4.93 0.43
CA GLU A 270 -1.01 -4.07 -0.48
C GLU A 270 -2.41 -3.79 0.09
N VAL A 271 -2.46 -2.95 1.11
CA VAL A 271 -3.68 -2.51 1.77
C VAL A 271 -4.08 -1.14 1.23
N PHE A 272 -5.14 -1.07 0.43
CA PHE A 272 -5.58 0.15 -0.25
C PHE A 272 -5.92 1.31 0.72
N SER A 273 -6.59 1.01 1.83
CA SER A 273 -6.90 2.02 2.85
C SER A 273 -5.68 2.53 3.61
N GLY A 274 -4.57 1.78 3.58
CA GLY A 274 -3.42 1.97 4.46
C GLY A 274 -3.65 1.46 5.89
N ILE A 275 -4.81 0.88 6.19
CA ILE A 275 -5.15 0.34 7.51
C ILE A 275 -5.50 -1.14 7.34
N ASP A 276 -4.69 -2.02 7.90
CA ASP A 276 -4.93 -3.46 7.86
C ASP A 276 -5.98 -3.86 8.91
N ASN A 277 -7.21 -3.99 8.45
CA ASN A 277 -8.35 -4.48 9.24
C ASN A 277 -8.64 -5.95 8.95
N ASN A 278 -7.62 -6.79 8.79
CA ASN A 278 -7.75 -8.19 8.41
C ASN A 278 -8.21 -8.37 6.95
N VAL A 279 -7.35 -7.91 6.02
CA VAL A 279 -7.60 -8.05 4.57
C VAL A 279 -7.71 -9.52 4.16
N TYR A 280 -8.56 -9.79 3.18
CA TYR A 280 -8.65 -11.11 2.59
C TYR A 280 -7.36 -11.44 1.82
N PRO A 281 -6.67 -12.56 2.10
CA PRO A 281 -5.42 -12.89 1.44
C PRO A 281 -5.65 -13.19 -0.04
N ARG A 282 -4.73 -12.73 -0.89
CA ARG A 282 -4.76 -13.05 -2.33
C ARG A 282 -4.36 -14.50 -2.54
N PRO A 283 -5.17 -15.30 -3.24
CA PRO A 283 -4.84 -16.70 -3.50
C PRO A 283 -3.75 -16.81 -4.56
N THR A 284 -2.91 -17.83 -4.45
CA THR A 284 -2.10 -18.31 -5.57
C THR A 284 -2.98 -19.18 -6.47
N THR A 285 -3.05 -18.84 -7.76
CA THR A 285 -3.88 -19.56 -8.74
C THR A 285 -3.00 -20.28 -9.74
N TYR A 286 -3.25 -21.56 -9.93
CA TYR A 286 -2.58 -22.39 -10.92
C TYR A 286 -3.53 -22.65 -12.09
N THR A 287 -3.04 -22.43 -13.30
CA THR A 287 -3.79 -22.62 -14.53
C THR A 287 -3.03 -23.57 -15.46
N LEU A 288 -3.72 -24.56 -16.00
CA LEU A 288 -3.24 -25.36 -17.12
C LEU A 288 -4.19 -25.12 -18.31
N GLY A 289 -3.62 -24.82 -19.47
CA GLY A 289 -4.42 -24.50 -20.64
C GLY A 289 -3.88 -25.17 -21.91
N VAL A 290 -4.80 -25.38 -22.85
CA VAL A 290 -4.54 -25.94 -24.18
C VAL A 290 -5.15 -25.00 -25.20
N VAL A 291 -4.36 -24.63 -26.21
CA VAL A 291 -4.81 -23.82 -27.36
C VAL A 291 -4.58 -24.59 -28.64
N LEU A 292 -5.63 -24.78 -29.39
CA LEU A 292 -5.61 -25.38 -30.75
C LEU A 292 -5.85 -24.27 -31.75
N THR A 293 -4.99 -24.22 -32.78
CA THR A 293 -5.14 -23.30 -33.92
C THR A 293 -5.04 -24.11 -35.18
N TYR A 294 -6.05 -24.00 -36.01
CA TYR A 294 -6.18 -24.69 -37.32
C TYR A 294 -6.22 -23.67 -38.45
#